data_3937a4f37f2ecedf1120d8ac02984be9
#
_entry.id   3937a4f37f2ecedf1120d8ac02984be9
#
_cell.length_a   1.000
_cell.length_b   1.000
_cell.length_c   1.000
_cell.angle_alpha   90.00
_cell.angle_beta   90.00
_cell.angle_gamma   90.00
#
_symmetry.space_group_name_H-M   'P 1'
#
loop_
_entity.id
_entity.type
_entity.pdbx_description
1 polymer ?
#
loop_
_entity_poly.entity_id
_entity_poly.type
_entity_poly.pdbx_seq_one_letter_code
_entity_poly.pdbx_strand_id
1 'polypeptide(L)'
;MTVDARHAIHTSGPAKTAWQRGRLLALGSVLAAALLVGHEFVPNRWGDLGSLVQSFLPWLGLAVPLGILAALLRRSALAVLAVLLPLAAWIWVFLPQLLPVDDAQGDLTVVQHNVSDTNTDVDGTAEVLLAAEPDVVTLTEVSEDVAAQYTEAFGEALPHHETQGTVGIWSRFPLEDAQAVDIRPEGVDATWDRCLRVVIQREGAAVTLYAAHLPSVRFGTGGFETELRNASALRLAEAVDAEQGDTVVVAGDLNAVLADDAIAPLTNLVTAPATGFELTYPTVFPVAQIDHVLARGATVTETRALPRTGSDHLPVVAYVDTPWS
;
A
#
# COMPACT_ATOMS: atom_id res chain seq x y z
N MET A 1 -25.40 81.31 1.58
CA MET A 1 -25.58 79.93 1.11
C MET A 1 -24.20 79.30 0.91
N THR A 2 -23.65 78.73 1.97
CA THR A 2 -22.30 78.18 2.00
C THR A 2 -22.40 76.65 1.94
N VAL A 3 -21.91 76.10 0.87
CA VAL A 3 -21.87 74.66 0.65
C VAL A 3 -20.56 74.12 1.24
N ASP A 4 -20.65 73.40 2.36
CA ASP A 4 -19.54 72.74 3.05
C ASP A 4 -19.25 71.38 2.35
N ALA A 5 -18.24 71.35 1.49
CA ALA A 5 -17.77 70.12 0.82
C ALA A 5 -16.77 69.40 1.74
N ARG A 6 -17.27 68.51 2.60
CA ARG A 6 -16.40 67.60 3.35
C ARG A 6 -15.80 66.53 2.40
N HIS A 7 -14.53 66.70 2.06
CA HIS A 7 -13.71 65.69 1.45
C HIS A 7 -13.49 64.55 2.45
N ALA A 8 -14.15 63.42 2.24
CA ALA A 8 -13.86 62.17 2.93
C ALA A 8 -12.47 61.70 2.47
N ILE A 9 -11.47 61.86 3.31
CA ILE A 9 -10.14 61.28 3.10
C ILE A 9 -10.26 59.78 3.37
N HIS A 10 -10.38 58.99 2.31
CA HIS A 10 -10.18 57.55 2.38
C HIS A 10 -8.71 57.28 2.72
N THR A 11 -8.42 57.08 4.00
CA THR A 11 -7.12 56.56 4.44
C THR A 11 -7.04 55.10 4.09
N SER A 12 -6.50 54.79 2.91
CA SER A 12 -6.09 53.40 2.59
C SER A 12 -4.99 53.04 3.59
N GLY A 13 -5.28 52.04 4.45
CA GLY A 13 -4.29 51.52 5.38
C GLY A 13 -3.01 51.06 4.62
N PRO A 14 -1.86 51.05 5.31
CA PRO A 14 -0.59 50.77 4.68
C PRO A 14 -0.66 49.42 3.95
N ALA A 15 -0.28 49.40 2.67
CA ALA A 15 -0.23 48.17 1.86
C ALA A 15 0.72 47.16 2.54
N LYS A 16 0.22 45.96 2.86
CA LYS A 16 1.03 44.90 3.43
C LYS A 16 2.27 44.63 2.56
N THR A 17 3.45 44.56 3.17
CA THR A 17 4.70 44.22 2.47
C THR A 17 4.62 42.80 1.89
N ALA A 18 5.47 42.47 0.93
CA ALA A 18 5.55 41.12 0.36
C ALA A 18 5.80 40.05 1.44
N TRP A 19 6.48 40.39 2.54
CA TRP A 19 6.70 39.53 3.70
C TRP A 19 5.47 39.35 4.59
N GLN A 20 4.58 40.32 4.67
CA GLN A 20 3.34 40.22 5.45
C GLN A 20 2.22 39.49 4.71
N ARG A 21 2.32 39.46 3.35
CA ARG A 21 1.41 38.65 2.53
C ARG A 21 1.82 37.20 2.63
N GLY A 22 0.88 36.31 2.92
CA GLY A 22 1.13 34.87 2.89
C GLY A 22 1.57 34.24 4.21
N ARG A 23 1.44 34.93 5.35
CA ARG A 23 1.72 34.33 6.68
C ARG A 23 0.91 33.07 6.95
N LEU A 24 -0.36 33.01 6.52
CA LEU A 24 -1.19 31.81 6.63
C LEU A 24 -0.69 30.68 5.74
N LEU A 25 -0.22 31.01 4.53
CA LEU A 25 0.39 30.01 3.63
C LEU A 25 1.70 29.47 4.21
N ALA A 26 2.52 30.35 4.80
CA ALA A 26 3.73 29.94 5.48
C ALA A 26 3.44 29.03 6.69
N LEU A 27 2.43 29.37 7.50
CA LEU A 27 1.98 28.51 8.59
C LEU A 27 1.48 27.15 8.07
N GLY A 28 0.65 27.14 7.01
CA GLY A 28 0.18 25.91 6.38
C GLY A 28 1.33 25.04 5.86
N SER A 29 2.37 25.65 5.28
CA SER A 29 3.58 24.93 4.84
C SER A 29 4.34 24.30 6.03
N VAL A 30 4.47 25.02 7.13
CA VAL A 30 5.08 24.48 8.36
C VAL A 30 4.26 23.31 8.92
N LEU A 31 2.93 23.43 8.96
CA LEU A 31 2.05 22.36 9.42
C LEU A 31 2.11 21.14 8.51
N ALA A 32 2.14 21.33 7.19
CA ALA A 32 2.29 20.24 6.23
C ALA A 32 3.64 19.52 6.39
N ALA A 33 4.73 20.26 6.56
CA ALA A 33 6.05 19.69 6.83
C ALA A 33 6.08 18.93 8.17
N ALA A 34 5.48 19.50 9.22
CA ALA A 34 5.38 18.88 10.53
C ALA A 34 4.55 17.58 10.49
N LEU A 35 3.46 17.56 9.71
CA LEU A 35 2.64 16.37 9.52
C LEU A 35 3.40 15.30 8.73
N LEU A 36 4.13 15.66 7.67
CA LEU A 36 4.94 14.72 6.89
C LEU A 36 6.00 14.03 7.75
N VAL A 37 6.70 14.77 8.61
CA VAL A 37 7.77 14.20 9.46
C VAL A 37 7.21 13.53 10.71
N GLY A 38 6.08 14.01 11.21
CA GLY A 38 5.49 13.56 12.47
C GLY A 38 4.23 12.71 12.30
N HIS A 39 3.99 12.10 11.12
CA HIS A 39 2.79 11.30 10.86
C HIS A 39 2.60 10.16 11.86
N GLU A 40 3.66 9.55 12.34
CA GLU A 40 3.65 8.48 13.34
C GLU A 40 3.03 8.90 14.69
N PHE A 41 3.06 10.21 15.00
CA PHE A 41 2.46 10.73 16.23
C PHE A 41 0.96 11.04 16.09
N VAL A 42 0.37 10.86 14.92
CA VAL A 42 -1.07 11.09 14.70
C VAL A 42 -1.83 9.89 15.28
N PRO A 43 -2.67 10.11 16.33
CA PRO A 43 -3.30 8.98 17.01
C PRO A 43 -4.50 8.40 16.24
N ASN A 44 -4.70 7.09 16.31
CA ASN A 44 -5.84 6.38 15.73
C ASN A 44 -7.14 6.47 16.55
N ARG A 45 -7.10 7.00 17.77
CA ARG A 45 -8.28 7.09 18.66
C ARG A 45 -9.42 7.99 18.19
N TRP A 46 -9.25 8.74 17.11
CA TRP A 46 -10.24 9.64 16.53
C TRP A 46 -10.55 9.25 15.08
N GLY A 47 -11.32 8.18 14.92
CA GLY A 47 -11.72 7.72 13.59
C GLY A 47 -10.55 7.27 12.73
N ASP A 48 -9.55 6.62 13.35
CA ASP A 48 -8.35 6.08 12.73
C ASP A 48 -7.57 7.10 11.88
N LEU A 49 -7.50 8.35 12.43
CA LEU A 49 -6.87 9.47 11.72
C LEU A 49 -5.39 9.20 11.40
N GLY A 50 -4.66 8.48 12.25
CA GLY A 50 -3.28 8.06 12.00
C GLY A 50 -3.18 7.20 10.75
N SER A 51 -3.93 6.10 10.69
CA SER A 51 -4.00 5.22 9.52
C SER A 51 -4.45 5.96 8.25
N LEU A 52 -5.42 6.88 8.37
CA LEU A 52 -5.85 7.72 7.25
C LEU A 52 -4.70 8.59 6.73
N VAL A 53 -3.99 9.29 7.61
CA VAL A 53 -2.86 10.16 7.22
C VAL A 53 -1.75 9.34 6.59
N GLN A 54 -1.40 8.18 7.18
CA GLN A 54 -0.36 7.29 6.69
C GLN A 54 -0.72 6.67 5.35
N SER A 55 -1.98 6.27 5.14
CA SER A 55 -2.46 5.73 3.85
C SER A 55 -2.33 6.72 2.69
N PHE A 56 -2.48 8.02 2.97
CA PHE A 56 -2.42 9.07 1.95
C PHE A 56 -1.20 9.99 2.09
N LEU A 57 -0.19 9.57 2.84
CA LEU A 57 1.00 10.35 3.13
C LEU A 57 1.73 10.86 1.87
N PRO A 58 1.92 10.08 0.79
CA PRO A 58 2.56 10.55 -0.42
C PRO A 58 1.84 11.75 -1.06
N TRP A 59 0.51 11.79 -0.95
CA TRP A 59 -0.34 12.84 -1.53
C TRP A 59 -0.25 14.17 -0.80
N LEU A 60 0.29 14.20 0.43
CA LEU A 60 0.62 15.46 1.10
C LEU A 60 1.69 16.26 0.32
N GLY A 61 2.45 15.62 -0.56
CA GLY A 61 3.33 16.28 -1.51
C GLY A 61 2.63 17.29 -2.42
N LEU A 62 1.32 17.15 -2.66
CA LEU A 62 0.51 18.12 -3.41
C LEU A 62 0.47 19.50 -2.72
N ALA A 63 0.74 19.57 -1.42
CA ALA A 63 0.88 20.84 -0.71
C ALA A 63 1.99 21.72 -1.32
N VAL A 64 3.00 21.12 -1.98
CA VAL A 64 4.11 21.83 -2.62
C VAL A 64 3.65 22.60 -3.86
N PRO A 65 3.15 21.98 -4.94
CA PRO A 65 2.70 22.71 -6.14
C PRO A 65 1.54 23.66 -5.83
N LEU A 66 0.60 23.27 -4.97
CA LEU A 66 -0.51 24.13 -4.56
C LEU A 66 -0.03 25.33 -3.74
N GLY A 67 0.93 25.11 -2.84
CA GLY A 67 1.57 26.16 -2.05
C GLY A 67 2.34 27.15 -2.92
N ILE A 68 3.12 26.67 -3.90
CA ILE A 68 3.82 27.50 -4.90
C ILE A 68 2.83 28.36 -5.67
N LEU A 69 1.77 27.75 -6.23
CA LEU A 69 0.74 28.48 -6.97
C LEU A 69 0.10 29.59 -6.11
N ALA A 70 -0.32 29.25 -4.90
CA ALA A 70 -0.91 30.20 -3.97
C ALA A 70 0.07 31.33 -3.57
N ALA A 71 1.34 31.03 -3.37
CA ALA A 71 2.39 31.99 -3.05
C ALA A 71 2.64 32.97 -4.20
N LEU A 72 2.65 32.48 -5.45
CA LEU A 72 2.78 33.31 -6.66
C LEU A 72 1.57 34.23 -6.84
N LEU A 73 0.34 33.70 -6.73
CA LEU A 73 -0.89 34.49 -6.82
C LEU A 73 -0.93 35.59 -5.74
N ARG A 74 -0.41 35.31 -4.53
CA ARG A 74 -0.29 36.26 -3.44
C ARG A 74 0.93 37.19 -3.53
N ARG A 75 1.83 36.92 -4.47
CA ARG A 75 3.11 37.62 -4.63
C ARG A 75 3.87 37.72 -3.29
N SER A 76 3.99 36.57 -2.60
CA SER A 76 4.57 36.48 -1.26
C SER A 76 5.89 35.73 -1.28
N ALA A 77 6.99 36.43 -1.09
CA ALA A 77 8.33 35.82 -0.96
C ALA A 77 8.40 34.90 0.28
N LEU A 78 7.75 35.27 1.39
CA LEU A 78 7.68 34.43 2.59
C LEU A 78 7.04 33.08 2.31
N ALA A 79 5.91 33.07 1.60
CA ALA A 79 5.21 31.83 1.29
C ALA A 79 6.03 30.94 0.32
N VAL A 80 6.72 31.53 -0.69
CA VAL A 80 7.60 30.78 -1.59
C VAL A 80 8.72 30.09 -0.81
N LEU A 81 9.36 30.78 0.12
CA LEU A 81 10.41 30.20 0.96
C LEU A 81 9.85 29.12 1.91
N ALA A 82 8.66 29.36 2.48
CA ALA A 82 8.06 28.40 3.39
C ALA A 82 7.67 27.06 2.72
N VAL A 83 7.32 27.06 1.43
CA VAL A 83 6.99 25.83 0.69
C VAL A 83 8.21 24.91 0.52
N LEU A 84 9.43 25.41 0.67
CA LEU A 84 10.62 24.55 0.68
C LEU A 84 10.64 23.59 1.87
N LEU A 85 9.91 23.88 2.97
CA LEU A 85 9.82 22.99 4.13
C LEU A 85 9.07 21.70 3.82
N PRO A 86 7.80 21.73 3.33
CA PRO A 86 7.11 20.49 2.97
C PRO A 86 7.77 19.78 1.79
N LEU A 87 8.43 20.50 0.86
CA LEU A 87 9.22 19.86 -0.20
C LEU A 87 10.38 19.05 0.39
N ALA A 88 11.18 19.66 1.28
CA ALA A 88 12.30 18.97 1.92
C ALA A 88 11.82 17.80 2.80
N ALA A 89 10.73 17.99 3.55
CA ALA A 89 10.14 16.94 4.37
C ALA A 89 9.65 15.77 3.49
N TRP A 90 8.97 16.05 2.39
CA TRP A 90 8.47 15.01 1.48
C TRP A 90 9.63 14.24 0.83
N ILE A 91 10.67 14.94 0.33
CA ILE A 91 11.86 14.28 -0.21
C ILE A 91 12.54 13.42 0.87
N TRP A 92 12.64 13.91 2.09
CA TRP A 92 13.25 13.16 3.20
C TRP A 92 12.50 11.87 3.50
N VAL A 93 11.18 11.94 3.60
CA VAL A 93 10.33 10.77 3.93
C VAL A 93 10.35 9.74 2.80
N PHE A 94 10.29 10.21 1.54
CA PHE A 94 10.16 9.33 0.37
C PHE A 94 11.48 9.16 -0.41
N LEU A 95 12.62 9.56 0.16
CA LEU A 95 13.92 9.40 -0.51
C LEU A 95 14.20 7.95 -0.96
N PRO A 96 13.91 6.91 -0.15
CA PRO A 96 14.12 5.53 -0.58
C PRO A 96 13.33 5.16 -1.85
N GLN A 97 12.06 5.61 -1.95
CA GLN A 97 11.20 5.36 -3.11
C GLN A 97 11.63 6.11 -4.38
N LEU A 98 12.44 7.16 -4.23
CA LEU A 98 12.95 7.96 -5.35
C LEU A 98 14.27 7.45 -5.90
N LEU A 99 14.96 6.58 -5.17
CA LEU A 99 16.23 6.01 -5.61
C LEU A 99 15.97 4.89 -6.62
N PRO A 100 16.77 4.82 -7.70
CA PRO A 100 16.69 3.69 -8.62
C PRO A 100 17.06 2.40 -7.90
N VAL A 101 16.39 1.32 -8.27
CA VAL A 101 16.77 -0.04 -7.88
C VAL A 101 17.72 -0.54 -8.97
N ASP A 102 18.90 -0.97 -8.57
CA ASP A 102 19.80 -1.70 -9.47
C ASP A 102 19.15 -3.06 -9.78
N ASP A 103 19.32 -3.54 -11.02
CA ASP A 103 18.70 -4.71 -11.64
C ASP A 103 18.03 -5.68 -10.65
N ALA A 104 16.70 -5.68 -10.64
CA ALA A 104 15.91 -6.57 -9.81
C ALA A 104 16.24 -8.03 -10.16
N GLN A 105 16.89 -8.69 -9.25
CA GLN A 105 17.21 -10.10 -9.35
C GLN A 105 16.68 -10.81 -8.11
N GLY A 106 16.10 -11.96 -8.32
CA GLY A 106 15.66 -12.86 -7.27
C GLY A 106 15.56 -14.25 -7.87
N ASP A 107 15.72 -15.25 -7.04
CA ASP A 107 15.60 -16.66 -7.43
C ASP A 107 14.17 -17.19 -7.29
N LEU A 108 13.25 -16.34 -6.75
CA LEU A 108 11.82 -16.59 -6.66
C LEU A 108 11.03 -15.36 -7.13
N THR A 109 10.24 -15.53 -8.20
CA THR A 109 9.32 -14.51 -8.70
C THR A 109 7.91 -14.77 -8.17
N VAL A 110 7.40 -13.87 -7.34
CA VAL A 110 6.06 -13.95 -6.74
C VAL A 110 5.15 -12.90 -7.36
N VAL A 111 4.01 -13.30 -7.90
CA VAL A 111 2.96 -12.39 -8.35
C VAL A 111 1.79 -12.45 -7.38
N GLN A 112 1.36 -11.30 -6.88
CA GLN A 112 0.16 -11.14 -6.05
C GLN A 112 -0.91 -10.35 -6.81
N HIS A 113 -2.17 -10.81 -6.73
CA HIS A 113 -3.29 -10.09 -7.30
C HIS A 113 -4.60 -10.30 -6.53
N ASN A 114 -5.28 -9.22 -6.18
CA ASN A 114 -6.70 -9.25 -5.87
C ASN A 114 -7.46 -9.24 -7.19
N VAL A 115 -8.09 -10.38 -7.55
CA VAL A 115 -8.73 -10.54 -8.87
C VAL A 115 -10.09 -9.87 -8.96
N SER A 116 -10.64 -9.39 -7.86
CA SER A 116 -12.01 -8.90 -7.69
C SER A 116 -13.09 -9.96 -7.99
N ASP A 117 -14.05 -10.11 -7.11
CA ASP A 117 -15.19 -11.04 -7.27
C ASP A 117 -16.12 -10.67 -8.44
N THR A 118 -15.98 -9.46 -8.98
CA THR A 118 -16.73 -8.95 -10.13
C THR A 118 -16.00 -9.11 -11.46
N ASN A 119 -14.74 -9.51 -11.46
CA ASN A 119 -13.96 -9.71 -12.67
C ASN A 119 -14.37 -11.03 -13.37
N THR A 120 -14.76 -10.92 -14.63
CA THR A 120 -15.16 -12.05 -15.46
C THR A 120 -14.14 -12.42 -16.54
N ASP A 121 -13.03 -11.68 -16.65
CA ASP A 121 -11.97 -11.89 -17.62
C ASP A 121 -10.80 -12.68 -17.00
N VAL A 122 -11.03 -13.96 -16.77
CA VAL A 122 -10.01 -14.86 -16.18
C VAL A 122 -8.84 -15.04 -17.13
N ASP A 123 -9.09 -15.29 -18.41
CA ASP A 123 -8.05 -15.56 -19.42
C ASP A 123 -7.14 -14.35 -19.61
N GLY A 124 -7.71 -13.15 -19.80
CA GLY A 124 -6.93 -11.92 -19.94
C GLY A 124 -6.15 -11.58 -18.66
N THR A 125 -6.74 -11.87 -17.48
CA THR A 125 -6.04 -11.71 -16.21
C THR A 125 -4.85 -12.68 -16.13
N ALA A 126 -5.06 -13.96 -16.41
CA ALA A 126 -4.00 -14.98 -16.39
C ALA A 126 -2.86 -14.66 -17.38
N GLU A 127 -3.18 -14.14 -18.58
CA GLU A 127 -2.17 -13.70 -19.56
C GLU A 127 -1.28 -12.60 -18.98
N VAL A 128 -1.85 -11.58 -18.32
CA VAL A 128 -1.09 -10.49 -17.68
C VAL A 128 -0.18 -11.03 -16.57
N LEU A 129 -0.69 -11.95 -15.73
CA LEU A 129 0.10 -12.52 -14.63
C LEU A 129 1.23 -13.39 -15.12
N LEU A 130 0.97 -14.28 -16.11
CA LEU A 130 1.97 -15.18 -16.69
C LEU A 130 3.04 -14.45 -17.50
N ALA A 131 2.73 -13.25 -18.06
CA ALA A 131 3.71 -12.44 -18.77
C ALA A 131 4.86 -11.95 -17.87
N ALA A 132 4.68 -11.96 -16.54
CA ALA A 132 5.73 -11.68 -15.57
C ALA A 132 6.63 -12.90 -15.26
N GLU A 133 6.42 -14.03 -15.92
CA GLU A 133 7.14 -15.31 -15.72
C GLU A 133 7.20 -15.73 -14.24
N PRO A 134 6.05 -15.81 -13.53
CA PRO A 134 6.04 -16.08 -12.10
C PRO A 134 6.47 -17.52 -11.80
N ASP A 135 7.16 -17.70 -10.69
CA ASP A 135 7.34 -18.99 -10.04
C ASP A 135 6.13 -19.33 -9.17
N VAL A 136 5.50 -18.29 -8.58
CA VAL A 136 4.32 -18.40 -7.72
C VAL A 136 3.36 -17.26 -8.00
N VAL A 137 2.07 -17.59 -8.06
CA VAL A 137 0.97 -16.63 -8.11
C VAL A 137 0.11 -16.80 -6.86
N THR A 138 -0.18 -15.71 -6.16
CA THR A 138 -1.17 -15.66 -5.09
C THR A 138 -2.35 -14.82 -5.55
N LEU A 139 -3.57 -15.36 -5.41
CA LEU A 139 -4.79 -14.66 -5.75
C LEU A 139 -5.65 -14.47 -4.51
N THR A 140 -6.31 -13.32 -4.43
CA THR A 140 -7.34 -13.01 -3.43
C THR A 140 -8.64 -12.61 -4.12
N GLU A 141 -9.78 -12.70 -3.42
CA GLU A 141 -11.14 -12.57 -3.96
C GLU A 141 -11.47 -13.61 -5.05
N VAL A 142 -10.86 -14.79 -4.97
CA VAL A 142 -11.11 -15.89 -5.89
C VAL A 142 -12.08 -16.91 -5.27
N SER A 143 -13.29 -17.05 -5.85
CA SER A 143 -14.21 -18.11 -5.45
C SER A 143 -13.76 -19.47 -5.97
N GLU A 144 -14.28 -20.56 -5.40
CA GLU A 144 -13.92 -21.92 -5.79
C GLU A 144 -14.09 -22.17 -7.31
N ASP A 145 -15.22 -21.74 -7.87
CA ASP A 145 -15.51 -21.88 -9.31
C ASP A 145 -14.53 -21.08 -10.18
N VAL A 146 -14.13 -19.90 -9.74
CA VAL A 146 -13.16 -19.03 -10.44
C VAL A 146 -11.75 -19.57 -10.27
N ALA A 147 -11.41 -20.13 -9.11
CA ALA A 147 -10.11 -20.77 -8.88
C ALA A 147 -9.87 -21.94 -9.84
N ALA A 148 -10.90 -22.75 -10.14
CA ALA A 148 -10.81 -23.81 -11.13
C ALA A 148 -10.48 -23.28 -12.55
N GLN A 149 -11.05 -22.11 -12.92
CA GLN A 149 -10.76 -21.48 -14.22
C GLN A 149 -9.33 -20.94 -14.26
N TYR A 150 -8.82 -20.32 -13.17
CA TYR A 150 -7.40 -19.92 -13.11
C TYR A 150 -6.46 -21.13 -13.15
N THR A 151 -6.84 -22.26 -12.53
CA THR A 151 -6.04 -23.50 -12.61
C THR A 151 -5.92 -24.00 -14.06
N GLU A 152 -7.01 -23.92 -14.84
CA GLU A 152 -6.99 -24.25 -16.26
C GLU A 152 -6.15 -23.24 -17.07
N ALA A 153 -6.33 -21.93 -16.81
CA ALA A 153 -5.64 -20.87 -17.52
C ALA A 153 -4.12 -20.86 -17.24
N PHE A 154 -3.69 -21.14 -16.02
CA PHE A 154 -2.26 -21.26 -15.69
C PHE A 154 -1.63 -22.56 -16.20
N GLY A 155 -2.40 -23.64 -16.29
CA GLY A 155 -2.02 -24.89 -16.93
C GLY A 155 -0.65 -25.44 -16.51
N GLU A 156 0.19 -25.76 -17.51
CA GLU A 156 1.54 -26.34 -17.28
C GLU A 156 2.54 -25.33 -16.71
N ALA A 157 2.25 -24.02 -16.76
CA ALA A 157 3.17 -23.00 -16.23
C ALA A 157 3.24 -23.05 -14.70
N LEU A 158 2.08 -23.31 -14.03
CA LEU A 158 1.95 -23.38 -12.58
C LEU A 158 1.12 -24.62 -12.19
N PRO A 159 1.70 -25.83 -12.31
CA PRO A 159 0.97 -27.08 -12.21
C PRO A 159 0.52 -27.45 -10.78
N HIS A 160 1.09 -26.81 -9.76
CA HIS A 160 0.77 -27.06 -8.36
C HIS A 160 -0.10 -25.95 -7.81
N HIS A 161 -1.21 -26.26 -7.15
CA HIS A 161 -2.08 -25.25 -6.57
C HIS A 161 -2.76 -25.74 -5.31
N GLU A 162 -3.08 -24.79 -4.43
CA GLU A 162 -3.89 -24.98 -3.24
C GLU A 162 -4.81 -23.76 -3.06
N THR A 163 -6.03 -23.99 -2.58
CA THR A 163 -7.01 -22.94 -2.37
C THR A 163 -7.69 -23.08 -1.02
N GLN A 164 -8.05 -21.94 -0.40
CA GLN A 164 -8.77 -21.89 0.86
C GLN A 164 -9.71 -20.68 0.91
N GLY A 165 -11.01 -20.93 1.02
CA GLY A 165 -12.01 -19.87 1.05
C GLY A 165 -11.94 -18.99 -0.21
N THR A 166 -11.46 -17.78 -0.08
CA THR A 166 -11.33 -16.83 -1.20
C THR A 166 -9.89 -16.47 -1.53
N VAL A 167 -8.92 -17.29 -1.13
CA VAL A 167 -7.51 -17.14 -1.50
C VAL A 167 -6.96 -18.41 -2.13
N GLY A 168 -5.98 -18.26 -3.01
CA GLY A 168 -5.34 -19.40 -3.66
C GLY A 168 -3.87 -19.12 -3.99
N ILE A 169 -3.10 -20.19 -4.14
CA ILE A 169 -1.69 -20.19 -4.48
C ILE A 169 -1.49 -21.16 -5.64
N TRP A 170 -0.86 -20.71 -6.71
CA TRP A 170 -0.42 -21.51 -7.85
C TRP A 170 1.09 -21.40 -7.99
N SER A 171 1.76 -22.52 -8.19
CA SER A 171 3.22 -22.59 -8.14
C SER A 171 3.78 -23.49 -9.24
N ARG A 172 4.96 -23.12 -9.74
CA ARG A 172 5.82 -23.96 -10.57
C ARG A 172 6.41 -25.13 -9.76
N PHE A 173 6.59 -24.94 -8.46
CA PHE A 173 7.19 -25.90 -7.54
C PHE A 173 6.14 -26.64 -6.73
N PRO A 174 6.45 -27.86 -6.24
CA PRO A 174 5.55 -28.59 -5.36
C PRO A 174 5.17 -27.79 -4.12
N LEU A 175 3.89 -27.86 -3.75
CA LEU A 175 3.32 -27.30 -2.55
C LEU A 175 3.11 -28.41 -1.52
N GLU A 176 3.58 -28.20 -0.30
CA GLU A 176 3.42 -29.13 0.81
C GLU A 176 2.80 -28.43 2.01
N ASP A 177 2.30 -29.22 2.95
CA ASP A 177 1.79 -28.75 4.25
C ASP A 177 0.81 -27.57 4.15
N ALA A 178 -0.16 -27.67 3.21
CA ALA A 178 -1.19 -26.67 3.03
C ALA A 178 -2.10 -26.60 4.24
N GLN A 179 -2.27 -25.43 4.82
CA GLN A 179 -3.06 -25.18 6.02
C GLN A 179 -3.86 -23.90 5.91
N ALA A 180 -5.14 -23.97 6.27
CA ALA A 180 -5.95 -22.77 6.51
C ALA A 180 -5.46 -22.06 7.80
N VAL A 181 -5.28 -20.76 7.73
CA VAL A 181 -4.88 -19.93 8.87
C VAL A 181 -6.04 -19.03 9.28
N ASP A 182 -6.49 -19.15 10.52
CA ASP A 182 -7.62 -18.34 11.02
C ASP A 182 -7.15 -16.93 11.41
N ILE A 183 -7.21 -16.03 10.43
CA ILE A 183 -6.98 -14.59 10.63
C ILE A 183 -8.30 -13.80 10.84
N ARG A 184 -9.40 -14.48 11.02
CA ARG A 184 -10.75 -13.89 11.12
C ARG A 184 -10.88 -13.02 12.36
N PRO A 185 -11.30 -11.73 12.22
CA PRO A 185 -11.59 -10.88 13.35
C PRO A 185 -12.78 -11.38 14.17
N GLU A 186 -12.85 -11.02 15.44
CA GLU A 186 -13.99 -11.34 16.28
C GLU A 186 -15.28 -10.72 15.73
N GLY A 187 -16.37 -11.48 15.77
CA GLY A 187 -17.69 -11.05 15.28
C GLY A 187 -17.91 -11.20 13.79
N VAL A 188 -16.91 -11.66 13.03
CA VAL A 188 -17.06 -11.99 11.59
C VAL A 188 -17.53 -13.43 11.44
N ASP A 189 -18.31 -13.72 10.39
CA ASP A 189 -18.92 -15.03 10.12
C ASP A 189 -17.86 -16.15 10.07
N ALA A 190 -18.26 -17.34 10.54
CA ALA A 190 -17.38 -18.50 10.64
C ALA A 190 -16.88 -19.03 9.28
N THR A 191 -17.57 -18.67 8.20
CA THR A 191 -17.19 -19.05 6.82
C THR A 191 -16.19 -18.09 6.18
N TRP A 192 -15.73 -17.07 6.92
CA TRP A 192 -14.77 -16.10 6.43
C TRP A 192 -13.34 -16.65 6.50
N ASP A 193 -12.92 -17.36 5.46
CA ASP A 193 -11.61 -17.98 5.31
C ASP A 193 -10.80 -17.23 4.26
N ARG A 194 -9.74 -16.51 4.67
CA ARG A 194 -8.99 -15.60 3.81
C ARG A 194 -7.48 -15.66 4.02
N CYS A 195 -6.97 -16.79 4.53
CA CYS A 195 -5.54 -16.99 4.62
C CYS A 195 -5.19 -18.47 4.43
N LEU A 196 -4.25 -18.72 3.53
CA LEU A 196 -3.69 -20.03 3.23
C LEU A 196 -2.19 -19.99 3.46
N ARG A 197 -1.66 -20.98 4.19
CA ARG A 197 -0.24 -21.25 4.36
C ARG A 197 0.15 -22.49 3.57
N VAL A 198 1.25 -22.44 2.85
CA VAL A 198 1.87 -23.59 2.20
C VAL A 198 3.38 -23.56 2.40
N VAL A 199 4.03 -24.70 2.17
CA VAL A 199 5.48 -24.80 2.06
C VAL A 199 5.84 -25.09 0.61
N ILE A 200 6.62 -24.23 -0.01
CA ILE A 200 7.15 -24.39 -1.36
C ILE A 200 8.49 -25.13 -1.24
N GLN A 201 8.62 -26.23 -1.96
CA GLN A 201 9.85 -27.07 -1.94
C GLN A 201 10.65 -26.87 -3.23
N ARG A 202 11.92 -26.52 -3.08
CA ARG A 202 12.87 -26.42 -4.19
C ARG A 202 14.25 -26.90 -3.75
N GLU A 203 14.77 -27.95 -4.39
CA GLU A 203 16.16 -28.43 -4.28
C GLU A 203 16.71 -28.58 -2.85
N GLY A 204 15.86 -28.99 -1.91
CA GLY A 204 16.26 -29.23 -0.50
C GLY A 204 16.17 -28.04 0.43
N ALA A 205 15.67 -26.92 -0.05
CA ALA A 205 15.30 -25.76 0.76
C ALA A 205 13.79 -25.50 0.67
N ALA A 206 13.23 -24.89 1.70
CA ALA A 206 11.80 -24.63 1.84
C ALA A 206 11.53 -23.14 2.08
N VAL A 207 10.47 -22.63 1.45
CA VAL A 207 9.92 -21.31 1.74
C VAL A 207 8.48 -21.50 2.20
N THR A 208 8.17 -20.99 3.39
CA THR A 208 6.79 -20.90 3.85
C THR A 208 6.14 -19.67 3.22
N LEU A 209 5.01 -19.86 2.51
CA LEU A 209 4.25 -18.79 1.88
C LEU A 209 2.88 -18.68 2.52
N TYR A 210 2.51 -17.48 2.90
CA TYR A 210 1.15 -17.10 3.31
C TYR A 210 0.50 -16.26 2.21
N ALA A 211 -0.63 -16.73 1.69
CA ALA A 211 -1.53 -15.91 0.88
C ALA A 211 -2.63 -15.37 1.79
N ALA A 212 -2.74 -14.04 1.93
CA ALA A 212 -3.64 -13.41 2.90
C ALA A 212 -4.46 -12.29 2.28
N HIS A 213 -5.75 -12.20 2.68
CA HIS A 213 -6.61 -11.08 2.32
C HIS A 213 -7.25 -10.49 3.58
N LEU A 214 -6.75 -9.35 4.02
CA LEU A 214 -7.26 -8.65 5.20
C LEU A 214 -8.57 -7.92 4.88
N PRO A 215 -9.44 -7.68 5.89
CA PRO A 215 -10.69 -6.94 5.71
C PRO A 215 -10.48 -5.57 5.08
N SER A 216 -11.37 -5.21 4.15
CA SER A 216 -11.35 -3.88 3.50
C SER A 216 -11.64 -2.77 4.52
N VAL A 217 -10.89 -1.67 4.40
CA VAL A 217 -11.11 -0.45 5.16
C VAL A 217 -12.18 0.40 4.49
N ARG A 218 -13.07 0.99 5.27
CA ARG A 218 -14.19 1.80 4.78
C ARG A 218 -14.28 3.13 5.47
N PHE A 219 -14.79 4.14 4.76
CA PHE A 219 -15.23 5.38 5.39
C PHE A 219 -16.64 5.18 5.93
N GLY A 220 -16.79 5.29 7.24
CA GLY A 220 -18.06 5.17 7.93
C GLY A 220 -18.33 6.36 8.85
N THR A 221 -19.36 6.23 9.68
CA THR A 221 -19.72 7.27 10.66
C THR A 221 -18.68 7.45 11.75
N GLY A 222 -17.84 6.42 11.97
CA GLY A 222 -16.73 6.42 12.92
C GLY A 222 -15.43 7.03 12.36
N GLY A 223 -15.33 7.24 11.06
CA GLY A 223 -14.14 7.72 10.37
C GLY A 223 -13.57 6.73 9.36
N PHE A 224 -12.28 6.50 9.40
CA PHE A 224 -11.56 5.52 8.57
C PHE A 224 -11.49 4.19 9.32
N GLU A 225 -12.55 3.38 9.21
CA GLU A 225 -12.80 2.19 10.03
C GLU A 225 -11.81 1.07 9.72
N THR A 226 -10.73 0.94 10.52
CA THR A 226 -9.64 -0.04 10.33
C THR A 226 -9.65 -1.20 11.34
N GLU A 227 -10.57 -1.22 12.31
CA GLU A 227 -10.55 -2.17 13.43
C GLU A 227 -10.49 -3.65 13.00
N LEU A 228 -11.32 -4.05 12.04
CA LEU A 228 -11.35 -5.44 11.57
C LEU A 228 -10.04 -5.81 10.86
N ARG A 229 -9.53 -4.90 10.00
CA ARG A 229 -8.25 -5.08 9.31
C ARG A 229 -7.10 -5.22 10.32
N ASN A 230 -7.04 -4.35 11.33
CA ASN A 230 -6.00 -4.37 12.34
C ASN A 230 -6.03 -5.65 13.18
N ALA A 231 -7.23 -6.11 13.57
CA ALA A 231 -7.40 -7.38 14.30
C ALA A 231 -6.94 -8.58 13.45
N SER A 232 -7.25 -8.59 12.16
CA SER A 232 -6.82 -9.63 11.23
C SER A 232 -5.29 -9.59 11.01
N ALA A 233 -4.71 -8.39 10.85
CA ALA A 233 -3.26 -8.22 10.73
C ALA A 233 -2.50 -8.73 11.95
N LEU A 234 -3.04 -8.51 13.16
CA LEU A 234 -2.44 -9.02 14.39
C LEU A 234 -2.44 -10.56 14.41
N ARG A 235 -3.55 -11.21 14.03
CA ARG A 235 -3.62 -12.68 13.94
C ARG A 235 -2.68 -13.25 12.89
N LEU A 236 -2.54 -12.58 11.74
CA LEU A 236 -1.55 -12.96 10.74
C LEU A 236 -0.13 -12.82 11.28
N ALA A 237 0.16 -11.74 12.00
CA ALA A 237 1.45 -11.54 12.65
C ALA A 237 1.75 -12.65 13.68
N GLU A 238 0.77 -13.04 14.50
CA GLU A 238 0.90 -14.15 15.46
C GLU A 238 1.21 -15.49 14.75
N ALA A 239 0.55 -15.77 13.62
CA ALA A 239 0.81 -16.96 12.82
C ALA A 239 2.22 -16.95 12.21
N VAL A 240 2.65 -15.81 11.66
CA VAL A 240 3.98 -15.62 11.08
C VAL A 240 5.09 -15.69 12.16
N ASP A 241 4.85 -15.14 13.35
CA ASP A 241 5.81 -15.20 14.47
C ASP A 241 6.00 -16.64 14.99
N ALA A 242 4.90 -17.42 14.99
CA ALA A 242 4.92 -18.82 15.40
C ALA A 242 5.56 -19.76 14.36
N GLU A 243 5.78 -19.30 13.11
CA GLU A 243 6.33 -20.10 12.03
C GLU A 243 7.78 -20.50 12.32
N GLN A 244 8.04 -21.81 12.22
CA GLN A 244 9.36 -22.41 12.51
C GLN A 244 10.31 -22.36 11.31
N GLY A 245 9.79 -22.12 10.10
CA GLY A 245 10.60 -21.97 8.90
C GLY A 245 11.47 -20.72 8.94
N ASP A 246 12.74 -20.85 8.54
CA ASP A 246 13.68 -19.72 8.51
C ASP A 246 13.26 -18.67 7.46
N THR A 247 12.70 -19.13 6.33
CA THR A 247 12.27 -18.28 5.23
C THR A 247 10.76 -18.26 5.15
N VAL A 248 10.17 -17.07 5.29
CA VAL A 248 8.74 -16.82 5.22
C VAL A 248 8.46 -15.70 4.24
N VAL A 249 7.49 -15.93 3.36
CA VAL A 249 6.92 -14.93 2.44
C VAL A 249 5.46 -14.73 2.79
N VAL A 250 5.01 -13.48 2.87
CA VAL A 250 3.61 -13.09 2.99
C VAL A 250 3.23 -12.32 1.73
N ALA A 251 2.27 -12.83 0.97
CA ALA A 251 1.76 -12.18 -0.23
C ALA A 251 0.25 -11.99 -0.10
N GLY A 252 -0.27 -10.83 -0.44
CA GLY A 252 -1.71 -10.62 -0.34
C GLY A 252 -2.16 -9.16 -0.44
N ASP A 253 -3.48 -9.01 -0.47
CA ASP A 253 -4.14 -7.73 -0.25
C ASP A 253 -4.25 -7.48 1.26
N LEU A 254 -3.36 -6.65 1.79
CA LEU A 254 -3.33 -6.31 3.21
C LEU A 254 -4.31 -5.18 3.57
N ASN A 255 -4.97 -4.58 2.58
CA ASN A 255 -5.86 -3.43 2.77
C ASN A 255 -5.21 -2.31 3.62
N ALA A 256 -3.90 -2.21 3.54
CA ALA A 256 -3.05 -1.28 4.28
C ALA A 256 -1.81 -0.91 3.47
N VAL A 257 -1.34 0.32 3.63
CA VAL A 257 0.02 0.70 3.22
C VAL A 257 1.02 0.25 4.29
N LEU A 258 2.26 -0.07 3.91
CA LEU A 258 3.28 -0.54 4.89
C LEU A 258 3.69 0.55 5.91
N ALA A 259 3.41 1.81 5.60
CA ALA A 259 3.64 2.93 6.53
C ALA A 259 2.54 3.08 7.60
N ASP A 260 1.48 2.25 7.58
CA ASP A 260 0.43 2.28 8.59
C ASP A 260 0.90 1.57 9.87
N ASP A 261 1.15 2.33 10.92
CA ASP A 261 1.60 1.80 12.23
C ASP A 261 0.62 0.78 12.84
N ALA A 262 -0.64 0.78 12.42
CA ALA A 262 -1.62 -0.17 12.92
C ALA A 262 -1.33 -1.62 12.47
N ILE A 263 -0.54 -1.83 11.40
CA ILE A 263 -0.07 -3.16 10.98
C ILE A 263 1.40 -3.43 11.37
N ALA A 264 2.01 -2.58 12.18
CA ALA A 264 3.38 -2.77 12.66
C ALA A 264 3.66 -4.15 13.30
N PRO A 265 2.71 -4.81 13.99
CA PRO A 265 2.92 -6.19 14.46
C PRO A 265 3.35 -7.14 13.33
N LEU A 266 2.82 -6.99 12.12
CA LEU A 266 3.18 -7.79 10.94
C LEU A 266 4.46 -7.26 10.27
N THR A 267 4.54 -5.95 10.00
CA THR A 267 5.67 -5.36 9.25
C THR A 267 6.99 -5.34 10.02
N ASN A 268 6.95 -5.58 11.34
CA ASN A 268 8.15 -5.83 12.14
C ASN A 268 8.72 -7.25 11.98
N LEU A 269 7.92 -8.19 11.49
CA LEU A 269 8.32 -9.60 11.29
C LEU A 269 8.75 -9.87 9.85
N VAL A 270 8.05 -9.27 8.88
CA VAL A 270 8.28 -9.42 7.45
C VAL A 270 8.40 -8.06 6.79
N THR A 271 9.33 -7.91 5.86
CA THR A 271 9.65 -6.63 5.23
C THR A 271 9.62 -6.69 3.72
N ALA A 272 9.43 -5.53 3.08
CA ALA A 272 9.66 -5.31 1.66
C ALA A 272 10.55 -4.08 1.46
N PRO A 273 11.21 -3.95 0.30
CA PRO A 273 11.97 -2.76 -0.01
C PRO A 273 11.03 -1.56 -0.17
N ALA A 274 11.48 -0.40 0.29
CA ALA A 274 10.80 0.86 0.02
C ALA A 274 11.21 1.37 -1.38
N THR A 275 10.78 0.69 -2.44
CA THR A 275 11.17 0.99 -3.82
C THR A 275 9.97 1.44 -4.63
N GLY A 276 10.10 2.57 -5.36
CA GLY A 276 9.03 3.08 -6.20
C GLY A 276 7.77 3.53 -5.43
N PHE A 277 6.78 3.97 -6.20
CA PHE A 277 5.42 4.20 -5.73
C PHE A 277 4.49 3.26 -6.49
N GLU A 278 4.53 1.97 -6.11
CA GLU A 278 3.80 0.91 -6.79
C GLU A 278 2.35 0.86 -6.30
N LEU A 279 1.62 1.95 -6.59
CA LEU A 279 0.23 2.09 -6.17
C LEU A 279 -0.66 1.08 -6.90
N THR A 280 -1.48 0.33 -6.15
CA THR A 280 -2.28 -0.77 -6.70
C THR A 280 -3.77 -0.51 -6.75
N TYR A 281 -4.28 0.37 -5.87
CA TYR A 281 -5.73 0.58 -5.72
C TYR A 281 -6.11 2.07 -5.68
N PRO A 282 -7.29 2.45 -6.24
CA PRO A 282 -8.08 1.68 -7.22
C PRO A 282 -7.46 1.75 -8.62
N THR A 283 -7.63 0.72 -9.43
CA THR A 283 -7.04 0.62 -10.78
C THR A 283 -7.28 1.83 -11.67
N VAL A 284 -8.45 2.51 -11.55
CA VAL A 284 -8.79 3.68 -12.39
C VAL A 284 -7.85 4.86 -12.16
N PHE A 285 -7.49 5.10 -10.90
CA PHE A 285 -6.54 6.11 -10.47
C PHE A 285 -5.87 5.65 -9.17
N PRO A 286 -4.78 4.87 -9.25
CA PRO A 286 -4.17 4.29 -8.07
C PRO A 286 -3.69 5.37 -7.09
N VAL A 287 -4.11 5.23 -5.83
CA VAL A 287 -3.79 6.19 -4.75
C VAL A 287 -3.11 5.57 -3.55
N ALA A 288 -3.17 4.24 -3.42
CA ALA A 288 -2.55 3.50 -2.33
C ALA A 288 -1.96 2.18 -2.85
N GLN A 289 -0.86 1.75 -2.26
CA GLN A 289 -0.32 0.40 -2.41
C GLN A 289 -0.85 -0.43 -1.25
N ILE A 290 -1.73 -1.39 -1.52
CA ILE A 290 -2.35 -2.26 -0.52
C ILE A 290 -2.12 -3.74 -0.79
N ASP A 291 -1.62 -4.07 -1.99
CA ASP A 291 -1.18 -5.40 -2.40
C ASP A 291 0.32 -5.51 -2.21
N HIS A 292 0.77 -6.50 -1.48
CA HIS A 292 2.15 -6.61 -1.03
C HIS A 292 2.71 -8.02 -1.14
N VAL A 293 4.04 -8.10 -1.29
CA VAL A 293 4.86 -9.28 -1.03
C VAL A 293 5.95 -8.88 -0.05
N LEU A 294 5.98 -9.54 1.10
CA LEU A 294 6.87 -9.27 2.22
C LEU A 294 7.66 -10.54 2.55
N ALA A 295 8.86 -10.40 3.11
CA ALA A 295 9.67 -11.57 3.45
C ALA A 295 10.38 -11.44 4.81
N ARG A 296 10.66 -12.60 5.42
CA ARG A 296 11.58 -12.83 6.54
C ARG A 296 12.54 -13.94 6.15
N GLY A 297 13.83 -13.80 6.46
CA GLY A 297 14.85 -14.78 6.08
C GLY A 297 15.13 -14.85 4.57
N ALA A 298 14.54 -13.93 3.79
CA ALA A 298 14.76 -13.67 2.39
C ALA A 298 14.69 -12.16 2.15
N THR A 299 15.13 -11.69 0.99
CA THR A 299 15.10 -10.27 0.64
C THR A 299 14.20 -10.05 -0.56
N VAL A 300 13.14 -9.25 -0.41
CA VAL A 300 12.40 -8.73 -1.56
C VAL A 300 13.25 -7.63 -2.19
N THR A 301 13.76 -7.83 -3.38
CA THR A 301 14.70 -6.92 -4.04
C THR A 301 13.99 -5.80 -4.78
N GLU A 302 12.84 -6.11 -5.40
CA GLU A 302 11.99 -5.16 -6.10
C GLU A 302 10.53 -5.60 -6.04
N THR A 303 9.62 -4.63 -6.03
CA THR A 303 8.19 -4.82 -6.29
C THR A 303 7.76 -3.87 -7.39
N ARG A 304 6.97 -4.33 -8.37
CA ARG A 304 6.40 -3.53 -9.46
C ARG A 304 4.93 -3.85 -9.68
N ALA A 305 4.13 -2.81 -9.93
CA ALA A 305 2.77 -2.99 -10.42
C ALA A 305 2.79 -3.47 -11.88
N LEU A 306 1.93 -4.46 -12.19
CA LEU A 306 1.74 -4.99 -13.53
C LEU A 306 0.62 -4.24 -14.27
N PRO A 307 0.46 -4.46 -15.59
CA PRO A 307 -0.64 -3.89 -16.35
C PRO A 307 -2.02 -4.25 -15.78
N ARG A 308 -3.01 -3.42 -16.11
CA ARG A 308 -4.41 -3.60 -15.69
C ARG A 308 -4.98 -4.92 -16.19
N THR A 309 -5.78 -5.53 -15.33
CA THR A 309 -6.69 -6.64 -15.61
C THR A 309 -8.14 -6.16 -15.55
N GLY A 310 -9.10 -7.09 -15.44
CA GLY A 310 -10.50 -6.77 -15.16
C GLY A 310 -10.80 -6.38 -13.71
N SER A 311 -9.80 -6.41 -12.83
CA SER A 311 -9.92 -6.08 -11.41
C SER A 311 -9.88 -4.57 -11.13
N ASP A 312 -10.39 -4.17 -9.98
CA ASP A 312 -10.21 -2.83 -9.40
C ASP A 312 -8.87 -2.66 -8.67
N HIS A 313 -8.03 -3.73 -8.61
CA HIS A 313 -6.64 -3.69 -8.20
C HIS A 313 -5.69 -3.84 -9.39
N LEU A 314 -4.45 -3.33 -9.26
CA LEU A 314 -3.34 -3.70 -10.13
C LEU A 314 -2.60 -4.89 -9.50
N PRO A 315 -2.21 -5.91 -10.29
CA PRO A 315 -1.33 -6.95 -9.80
C PRO A 315 0.04 -6.39 -9.45
N VAL A 316 0.74 -7.06 -8.55
CA VAL A 316 2.15 -6.77 -8.24
C VAL A 316 3.02 -7.98 -8.50
N VAL A 317 4.19 -7.77 -9.09
CA VAL A 317 5.28 -8.74 -9.15
C VAL A 317 6.36 -8.34 -8.16
N ALA A 318 6.87 -9.30 -7.42
CA ALA A 318 8.01 -9.13 -6.54
C ALA A 318 9.10 -10.16 -6.85
N TYR A 319 10.35 -9.70 -6.83
CA TYR A 319 11.52 -10.56 -6.96
C TYR A 319 12.09 -10.78 -5.57
N VAL A 320 12.24 -12.03 -5.19
CA VAL A 320 12.67 -12.44 -3.85
C VAL A 320 13.98 -13.21 -3.97
N ASP A 321 15.01 -12.74 -3.29
CA ASP A 321 16.27 -13.43 -3.14
C ASP A 321 16.20 -14.31 -1.89
N THR A 322 16.17 -15.61 -2.10
CA THR A 322 15.98 -16.60 -1.05
C THR A 322 17.31 -17.27 -0.71
N PRO A 323 17.45 -17.93 0.45
CA PRO A 323 18.65 -18.71 0.78
C PRO A 323 18.79 -20.01 -0.06
N TRP A 324 18.09 -20.14 -1.17
CA TRP A 324 18.23 -21.25 -2.11
C TRP A 324 19.47 -21.15 -3.02
N SER A 325 20.08 -19.95 -3.04
CA SER A 325 21.29 -19.67 -3.84
C SER A 325 22.58 -20.14 -3.17
#